data_981ac944b273c66706b671803a16dd3f
#
_entry.id   981ac944b273c66706b671803a16dd3f
#
_cell.length_a   1.000
_cell.length_b   1.000
_cell.length_c   1.000
_cell.angle_alpha   90.00
_cell.angle_beta   90.00
_cell.angle_gamma   90.00
#
_symmetry.space_group_name_H-M   'P 1'
#
loop_
_entity.id
_entity.type
_entity.pdbx_description
1 polymer ?
#
loop_
_entity_poly.entity_id
_entity_poly.type
_entity_poly.pdbx_seq_one_letter_code
_entity_poly.pdbx_strand_id
1 'polypeptide(L)'
;STIFGPIKYAILPQALTREELVGGNGLIEMGTSLAILFGMIAGGALMALGQGGPTAASILVIGIAVAGYWVSREIPPAPATAPDLKFNWNIFSETARVFGFVRKNRVVFNAVLGISWFWFFGGVCTAQLPNYTKLFLDGSESVAILVLALFSIGVGAGSLLCESVT
;
A
#
# COMPACT_ATOMS: atom_id res chain seq x y z
N SER A 1 4.60 7.64 -6.20
CA SER A 1 4.28 6.75 -5.07
C SER A 1 5.17 5.51 -4.99
N THR A 2 5.82 5.08 -6.07
CA THR A 2 6.65 3.86 -6.12
C THR A 2 7.86 3.92 -5.17
N ILE A 3 8.45 5.09 -4.98
CA ILE A 3 9.58 5.29 -4.06
C ILE A 3 9.10 5.38 -2.61
N PHE A 4 7.93 5.95 -2.37
CA PHE A 4 7.39 6.15 -1.01
C PHE A 4 7.07 4.82 -0.30
N GLY A 5 6.59 3.81 -1.04
CA GLY A 5 6.27 2.50 -0.49
C GLY A 5 7.43 1.88 0.31
N PRO A 6 8.58 1.60 -0.29
CA PRO A 6 9.75 1.06 0.40
C PRO A 6 10.24 1.94 1.56
N ILE A 7 10.21 3.27 1.42
CA ILE A 7 10.71 4.21 2.44
C ILE A 7 9.86 4.14 3.72
N LYS A 8 8.52 4.09 3.60
CA LYS A 8 7.64 4.01 4.78
C LYS A 8 7.90 2.77 5.63
N TYR A 9 8.29 1.65 5.02
CA TYR A 9 8.64 0.44 5.77
C TYR A 9 10.09 0.45 6.26
N ALA A 10 11.00 1.13 5.57
CA ALA A 10 12.40 1.22 5.99
C ALA A 10 12.61 2.06 7.26
N ILE A 11 11.71 3.02 7.55
CA ILE A 11 11.79 3.85 8.75
C ILE A 11 11.29 3.12 10.01
N LEU A 12 10.40 2.14 9.88
CA LEU A 12 9.79 1.46 11.02
C LEU A 12 10.80 0.81 11.98
N PRO A 13 11.82 0.06 11.51
CA PRO A 13 12.81 -0.53 12.40
C PRO A 13 13.70 0.50 13.12
N GLN A 14 13.66 1.77 12.71
CA GLN A 14 14.39 2.85 13.38
C GLN A 14 13.53 3.56 14.43
N ALA A 15 12.20 3.50 14.27
CA ALA A 15 11.23 4.18 15.12
C ALA A 15 10.57 3.26 16.16
N LEU A 16 10.54 1.94 15.90
CA LEU A 16 9.83 0.95 16.71
C LEU A 16 10.77 -0.13 17.23
N THR A 17 10.42 -0.70 18.38
CA THR A 17 11.07 -1.90 18.93
C THR A 17 10.71 -3.14 18.10
N ARG A 18 11.46 -4.25 18.28
CA ARG A 18 11.17 -5.50 17.57
C ARG A 18 9.78 -6.07 17.86
N GLU A 19 9.30 -5.85 19.06
CA GLU A 19 7.98 -6.32 19.53
C GLU A 19 6.84 -5.49 18.91
N GLU A 20 7.08 -4.20 18.67
CA GLU A 20 6.10 -3.28 18.08
C GLU A 20 6.06 -3.33 16.54
N LEU A 21 7.06 -3.95 15.90
CA LEU A 21 7.16 -3.96 14.43
C LEU A 21 5.96 -4.62 13.74
N VAL A 22 5.40 -5.68 14.33
CA VAL A 22 4.26 -6.39 13.74
C VAL A 22 3.02 -5.49 13.78
N GLY A 23 2.72 -4.90 14.94
CA GLY A 23 1.63 -3.94 15.10
C GLY A 23 1.80 -2.69 14.23
N GLY A 24 3.01 -2.13 14.20
CA GLY A 24 3.33 -0.98 13.36
C GLY A 24 3.13 -1.22 11.86
N ASN A 25 3.56 -2.39 11.36
CA ASN A 25 3.27 -2.79 9.97
C ASN A 25 1.77 -2.97 9.73
N GLY A 26 1.05 -3.60 10.68
CA GLY A 26 -0.40 -3.78 10.62
C GLY A 26 -1.14 -2.44 10.53
N LEU A 27 -0.75 -1.46 11.35
CA LEU A 27 -1.32 -0.11 11.31
C LEU A 27 -1.09 0.61 9.97
N ILE A 28 0.10 0.48 9.39
CA ILE A 28 0.41 1.05 8.07
C ILE A 28 -0.44 0.39 6.98
N GLU A 29 -0.61 -0.92 6.99
CA GLU A 29 -1.44 -1.64 6.03
C GLU A 29 -2.92 -1.31 6.20
N MET A 30 -3.41 -1.23 7.43
CA MET A 30 -4.76 -0.76 7.72
C MET A 30 -4.98 0.66 7.18
N GLY A 31 -4.08 1.60 7.50
CA GLY A 31 -4.16 2.98 7.01
C GLY A 31 -4.14 3.05 5.47
N THR A 32 -3.33 2.21 4.83
CA THR A 32 -3.29 2.11 3.35
C THR A 32 -4.61 1.59 2.80
N SER A 33 -5.18 0.54 3.41
CA SER A 33 -6.46 -0.05 2.99
C SER A 33 -7.62 0.93 3.17
N LEU A 34 -7.66 1.67 4.28
CA LEU A 34 -8.64 2.72 4.52
C LEU A 34 -8.51 3.87 3.52
N ALA A 35 -7.28 4.29 3.20
CA ALA A 35 -7.04 5.33 2.21
C ALA A 35 -7.53 4.90 0.81
N ILE A 36 -7.32 3.64 0.43
CA ILE A 36 -7.84 3.07 -0.82
C ILE A 36 -9.37 3.08 -0.81
N LEU A 37 -9.99 2.62 0.28
CA LEU A 37 -11.44 2.58 0.44
C LEU A 37 -12.06 3.98 0.30
N PHE A 38 -11.56 4.94 1.08
CA PHE A 38 -12.05 6.32 1.01
C PHE A 38 -11.79 6.96 -0.35
N GLY A 39 -10.65 6.66 -0.98
CA GLY A 39 -10.31 7.12 -2.32
C GLY A 39 -11.28 6.60 -3.38
N MET A 40 -11.66 5.32 -3.32
CA MET A 40 -12.65 4.73 -4.23
C MET A 40 -14.03 5.35 -4.04
N ILE A 41 -14.49 5.48 -2.79
CA ILE A 41 -15.81 6.07 -2.49
C ILE A 41 -15.85 7.54 -2.94
N ALA A 42 -14.84 8.32 -2.57
CA ALA A 42 -14.75 9.74 -2.95
C ALA A 42 -14.64 9.91 -4.46
N GLY A 43 -13.80 9.10 -5.12
CA GLY A 43 -13.65 9.10 -6.57
C GLY A 43 -14.97 8.80 -7.29
N GLY A 44 -15.68 7.76 -6.85
CA GLY A 44 -16.99 7.41 -7.40
C GLY A 44 -18.03 8.52 -7.20
N ALA A 45 -18.10 9.08 -5.98
CA ALA A 45 -19.01 10.18 -5.66
C ALA A 45 -18.73 11.44 -6.48
N LEU A 46 -17.46 11.79 -6.67
CA LEU A 46 -17.07 12.95 -7.47
C LEU A 46 -17.37 12.75 -8.95
N MET A 47 -17.15 11.55 -9.50
CA MET A 47 -17.49 11.26 -10.90
C MET A 47 -19.01 11.33 -11.14
N ALA A 48 -19.84 11.05 -10.14
CA ALA A 48 -21.29 11.20 -10.22
C ALA A 48 -21.77 12.66 -10.40
N LEU A 49 -20.89 13.65 -10.15
CA LEU A 49 -21.18 15.08 -10.41
C LEU A 49 -21.17 15.45 -11.92
N GLY A 50 -20.92 14.50 -12.81
CA GLY A 50 -20.89 14.72 -14.24
C GLY A 50 -19.71 15.58 -14.68
N GLN A 51 -19.95 16.63 -15.47
CA GLN A 51 -18.86 17.46 -16.06
C GLN A 51 -17.97 18.16 -15.04
N GLY A 52 -18.47 18.42 -13.84
CA GLY A 52 -17.67 19.00 -12.73
C GLY A 52 -16.80 17.99 -11.97
N GLY A 53 -17.08 16.70 -12.14
CA GLY A 53 -16.42 15.61 -11.40
C GLY A 53 -14.90 15.58 -11.52
N PRO A 54 -14.33 15.59 -12.73
CA PRO A 54 -12.88 15.56 -12.91
C PRO A 54 -12.16 16.76 -12.28
N THR A 55 -12.76 17.95 -12.36
CA THR A 55 -12.19 19.16 -11.74
C THR A 55 -12.22 19.06 -10.21
N ALA A 56 -13.35 18.63 -9.64
CA ALA A 56 -13.47 18.43 -8.20
C ALA A 56 -12.51 17.36 -7.68
N ALA A 57 -12.34 16.27 -8.42
CA ALA A 57 -11.36 15.23 -8.09
C ALA A 57 -9.92 15.76 -8.11
N SER A 58 -9.57 16.57 -9.10
CA SER A 58 -8.24 17.21 -9.18
C SER A 58 -7.97 18.12 -8.00
N ILE A 59 -8.94 18.94 -7.61
CA ILE A 59 -8.83 19.84 -6.45
C ILE A 59 -8.65 19.01 -5.16
N LEU A 60 -9.44 17.95 -4.99
CA LEU A 60 -9.32 17.06 -3.82
C LEU A 60 -7.93 16.43 -3.75
N VAL A 61 -7.42 15.89 -4.87
CA VAL A 61 -6.08 15.25 -4.92
C VAL A 61 -4.98 16.26 -4.58
N ILE A 62 -5.06 17.48 -5.11
CA ILE A 62 -4.10 18.55 -4.78
C ILE A 62 -4.21 18.91 -3.29
N GLY A 63 -5.40 19.03 -2.76
CA GLY A 63 -5.63 19.32 -1.34
C GLY A 63 -5.02 18.25 -0.42
N ILE A 64 -5.24 16.97 -0.75
CA ILE A 64 -4.64 15.84 -0.03
C ILE A 64 -3.11 15.85 -0.15
N ALA A 65 -2.56 16.17 -1.32
CA ALA A 65 -1.11 16.25 -1.52
C ALA A 65 -0.48 17.37 -0.68
N VAL A 66 -1.12 18.53 -0.60
CA VAL A 66 -0.68 19.64 0.24
C VAL A 66 -0.77 19.26 1.72
N ALA A 67 -1.89 18.68 2.16
CA ALA A 67 -2.03 18.20 3.53
C ALA A 67 -0.96 17.14 3.87
N GLY A 68 -0.74 16.18 2.98
CA GLY A 68 0.31 15.17 3.13
C GLY A 68 1.71 15.78 3.24
N TYR A 69 2.00 16.81 2.48
CA TYR A 69 3.26 17.55 2.60
C TYR A 69 3.42 18.20 3.98
N TRP A 70 2.37 18.84 4.50
CA TRP A 70 2.41 19.44 5.84
C TRP A 70 2.64 18.38 6.92
N VAL A 71 1.87 17.29 6.88
CA VAL A 71 2.00 16.17 7.84
C VAL A 71 3.38 15.50 7.74
N SER A 72 3.96 15.40 6.54
CA SER A 72 5.29 14.80 6.36
C SER A 72 6.41 15.57 7.05
N ARG A 73 6.21 16.84 7.36
CA ARG A 73 7.19 17.68 8.09
C ARG A 73 7.28 17.33 9.59
N GLU A 74 6.26 16.66 10.11
CA GLU A 74 6.24 16.17 11.49
C GLU A 74 6.99 14.84 11.67
N ILE A 75 7.41 14.21 10.56
CA ILE A 75 8.16 12.94 10.61
C ILE A 75 9.54 13.20 11.24
N PRO A 76 9.91 12.49 12.32
CA PRO A 76 11.21 12.64 12.95
C PRO A 76 12.36 12.35 11.98
N PRO A 77 13.49 13.05 12.11
CA PRO A 77 14.66 12.77 11.28
C PRO A 77 15.17 11.36 11.55
N ALA A 78 15.28 10.55 10.48
CA ALA A 78 15.87 9.21 10.54
C ALA A 78 17.31 9.30 10.02
N PRO A 79 18.33 9.13 10.90
CA PRO A 79 19.73 9.16 10.47
C PRO A 79 20.02 7.98 9.52
N ALA A 80 20.90 8.22 8.56
CA ALA A 80 21.31 7.19 7.62
C ALA A 80 22.03 6.05 8.38
N THR A 81 21.52 4.83 8.25
CA THR A 81 22.09 3.63 8.88
C THR A 81 23.44 3.25 8.28
N ALA A 82 23.70 3.66 7.04
CA ALA A 82 24.95 3.40 6.32
C ALA A 82 25.32 4.63 5.47
N PRO A 83 25.92 5.69 6.09
CA PRO A 83 26.23 6.94 5.38
C PRO A 83 27.27 6.76 4.27
N ASP A 84 28.12 5.75 4.37
CA ASP A 84 29.17 5.45 3.41
C ASP A 84 28.71 4.57 2.22
N LEU A 85 27.44 4.24 2.16
CA LEU A 85 26.89 3.39 1.11
C LEU A 85 26.97 4.11 -0.25
N LYS A 86 27.82 3.60 -1.15
CA LYS A 86 27.92 4.13 -2.50
C LYS A 86 26.70 3.71 -3.32
N PHE A 87 26.02 4.69 -3.90
CA PHE A 87 24.88 4.43 -4.76
C PHE A 87 25.38 3.81 -6.09
N ASN A 88 24.84 2.63 -6.40
CA ASN A 88 25.14 1.95 -7.66
C ASN A 88 23.98 2.17 -8.63
N TRP A 89 24.24 2.88 -9.73
CA TRP A 89 23.26 3.17 -10.77
C TRP A 89 22.83 1.95 -11.60
N ASN A 90 23.56 0.83 -11.49
CA ASN A 90 23.20 -0.38 -12.20
C ASN A 90 22.10 -1.14 -11.44
N ILE A 91 20.84 -0.88 -11.80
CA ILE A 91 19.65 -1.48 -11.18
C ILE A 91 19.68 -3.00 -11.25
N PHE A 92 20.16 -3.60 -12.36
CA PHE A 92 20.21 -5.06 -12.51
C PHE A 92 21.22 -5.68 -11.53
N SER A 93 22.38 -5.09 -11.40
CA SER A 93 23.42 -5.52 -10.47
C SER A 93 22.94 -5.43 -9.02
N GLU A 94 22.29 -4.33 -8.63
CA GLU A 94 21.74 -4.15 -7.30
C GLU A 94 20.59 -5.13 -7.01
N THR A 95 19.68 -5.32 -7.95
CA THR A 95 18.60 -6.30 -7.81
C THR A 95 19.16 -7.71 -7.63
N ALA A 96 20.15 -8.12 -8.42
CA ALA A 96 20.80 -9.41 -8.30
C ALA A 96 21.49 -9.58 -6.95
N ARG A 97 22.15 -8.52 -6.45
CA ARG A 97 22.81 -8.50 -5.15
C ARG A 97 21.80 -8.68 -4.00
N VAL A 98 20.74 -7.90 -4.01
CA VAL A 98 19.67 -7.97 -3.00
C VAL A 98 19.00 -9.35 -3.04
N PHE A 99 18.68 -9.86 -4.22
CA PHE A 99 18.11 -11.19 -4.38
C PHE A 99 19.06 -12.31 -3.87
N GLY A 100 20.35 -12.19 -4.17
CA GLY A 100 21.37 -13.08 -3.65
C GLY A 100 21.46 -13.05 -2.12
N PHE A 101 21.30 -11.88 -1.52
CA PHE A 101 21.27 -11.73 -0.06
C PHE A 101 20.02 -12.38 0.56
N VAL A 102 18.85 -12.12 -0.02
CA VAL A 102 17.58 -12.69 0.44
C VAL A 102 17.59 -14.22 0.38
N ARG A 103 18.15 -14.82 -0.67
CA ARG A 103 18.24 -16.28 -0.83
C ARG A 103 19.09 -16.97 0.21
N LYS A 104 20.05 -16.27 0.85
CA LYS A 104 20.90 -16.85 1.90
C LYS A 104 20.12 -17.19 3.17
N ASN A 105 19.04 -16.47 3.43
CA ASN A 105 18.18 -16.73 4.58
C ASN A 105 16.83 -17.28 4.12
N ARG A 106 16.60 -18.58 4.37
CA ARG A 106 15.39 -19.29 3.93
C ARG A 106 14.10 -18.68 4.49
N VAL A 107 14.14 -18.16 5.72
CA VAL A 107 12.97 -17.53 6.36
C VAL A 107 12.61 -16.25 5.61
N VAL A 108 13.61 -15.38 5.36
CA VAL A 108 13.42 -14.14 4.60
C VAL A 108 12.96 -14.43 3.17
N PHE A 109 13.55 -15.43 2.51
CA PHE A 109 13.15 -15.81 1.17
C PHE A 109 11.70 -16.26 1.09
N ASN A 110 11.26 -17.13 2.02
CA ASN A 110 9.87 -17.59 2.08
C ASN A 110 8.89 -16.45 2.40
N ALA A 111 9.28 -15.52 3.28
CA ALA A 111 8.48 -14.33 3.56
C ALA A 111 8.30 -13.45 2.31
N VAL A 112 9.37 -13.23 1.55
CA VAL A 112 9.31 -12.47 0.29
C VAL A 112 8.41 -13.16 -0.72
N LEU A 113 8.48 -14.50 -0.85
CA LEU A 113 7.59 -15.26 -1.73
C LEU A 113 6.12 -15.14 -1.29
N GLY A 114 5.86 -15.26 0.01
CA GLY A 114 4.50 -15.13 0.57
C GLY A 114 3.91 -13.75 0.30
N ILE A 115 4.67 -12.67 0.56
CA ILE A 115 4.26 -11.29 0.28
C ILE A 115 4.05 -11.08 -1.22
N SER A 116 4.94 -11.60 -2.07
CA SER A 116 4.81 -11.48 -3.53
C SER A 116 3.56 -12.19 -4.03
N TRP A 117 3.25 -13.37 -3.51
CA TRP A 117 2.02 -14.11 -3.83
C TRP A 117 0.77 -13.37 -3.37
N PHE A 118 0.78 -12.82 -2.17
CA PHE A 118 -0.33 -12.01 -1.63
C PHE A 118 -0.64 -10.80 -2.51
N TRP A 119 0.40 -10.04 -2.88
CA TRP A 119 0.23 -8.88 -3.76
C TRP A 119 -0.16 -9.25 -5.19
N PHE A 120 0.34 -10.37 -5.71
CA PHE A 120 -0.10 -10.89 -7.01
C PHE A 120 -1.58 -11.21 -6.99
N PHE A 121 -2.04 -11.97 -5.98
CA PHE A 121 -3.46 -12.32 -5.82
C PHE A 121 -4.32 -11.07 -5.64
N GLY A 122 -3.92 -10.15 -4.75
CA GLY A 122 -4.61 -8.88 -4.53
C GLY A 122 -4.71 -8.04 -5.79
N GLY A 123 -3.64 -7.96 -6.58
CA GLY A 123 -3.62 -7.27 -7.87
C GLY A 123 -4.58 -7.89 -8.89
N VAL A 124 -4.60 -9.21 -8.99
CA VAL A 124 -5.56 -9.93 -9.85
C VAL A 124 -7.00 -9.66 -9.42
N CYS A 125 -7.30 -9.75 -8.12
CA CYS A 125 -8.64 -9.45 -7.61
C CYS A 125 -9.04 -8.01 -7.92
N THR A 126 -8.20 -7.03 -7.59
CA THR A 126 -8.49 -5.61 -7.82
C THR A 126 -8.71 -5.30 -9.31
N ALA A 127 -7.98 -5.95 -10.21
CA ALA A 127 -8.11 -5.75 -11.65
C ALA A 127 -9.35 -6.45 -12.25
N GLN A 128 -9.70 -7.62 -11.73
CA GLN A 128 -10.75 -8.46 -12.33
C GLN A 128 -12.14 -8.29 -11.69
N LEU A 129 -12.22 -7.96 -10.41
CA LEU A 129 -13.51 -7.81 -9.72
C LEU A 129 -14.48 -6.83 -10.39
N PRO A 130 -14.05 -5.64 -10.88
CA PRO A 130 -14.95 -4.74 -11.60
C PRO A 130 -15.50 -5.35 -12.89
N ASN A 131 -14.66 -6.03 -13.65
CA ASN A 131 -15.08 -6.71 -14.89
C ASN A 131 -15.99 -7.88 -14.59
N TYR A 132 -15.66 -8.70 -13.59
CA TYR A 132 -16.48 -9.80 -13.15
C TYR A 132 -17.87 -9.33 -12.70
N THR A 133 -17.93 -8.24 -11.94
CA THR A 133 -19.20 -7.65 -11.49
C THR A 133 -20.07 -7.21 -12.66
N LYS A 134 -19.49 -6.58 -13.68
CA LYS A 134 -20.23 -6.13 -14.87
C LYS A 134 -20.65 -7.27 -15.78
N LEU A 135 -19.77 -8.25 -16.01
CA LEU A 135 -19.99 -9.29 -17.04
C LEU A 135 -20.78 -10.50 -16.52
N PHE A 136 -20.63 -10.86 -15.26
CA PHE A 136 -21.22 -12.09 -14.70
C PHE A 136 -22.32 -11.82 -13.66
N LEU A 137 -22.26 -10.70 -12.93
CA LEU A 137 -23.26 -10.37 -11.93
C LEU A 137 -24.28 -9.34 -12.44
N ASP A 138 -24.10 -8.86 -13.68
CA ASP A 138 -24.94 -7.79 -14.27
C ASP A 138 -25.07 -6.56 -13.35
N GLY A 139 -24.02 -6.36 -12.54
CA GLY A 139 -23.98 -5.37 -11.47
C GLY A 139 -23.62 -3.99 -11.99
N SER A 140 -24.18 -2.99 -11.35
CA SER A 140 -23.82 -1.60 -11.58
C SER A 140 -22.39 -1.26 -11.11
N GLU A 141 -21.91 -0.09 -11.49
CA GLU A 141 -20.62 0.42 -11.01
C GLU A 141 -20.55 0.54 -9.48
N SER A 142 -21.68 0.84 -8.84
CA SER A 142 -21.79 0.86 -7.37
C SER A 142 -21.56 -0.51 -6.75
N VAL A 143 -22.02 -1.59 -7.39
CA VAL A 143 -21.78 -2.96 -6.92
C VAL A 143 -20.28 -3.32 -7.04
N ALA A 144 -19.62 -2.90 -8.11
CA ALA A 144 -18.18 -3.12 -8.26
C ALA A 144 -17.39 -2.39 -7.16
N ILE A 145 -17.75 -1.14 -6.86
CA ILE A 145 -17.15 -0.37 -5.75
C ILE A 145 -17.40 -1.07 -4.41
N LEU A 146 -18.61 -1.57 -4.15
CA LEU A 146 -18.94 -2.28 -2.93
C LEU A 146 -18.08 -3.53 -2.74
N VAL A 147 -17.91 -4.34 -3.78
CA VAL A 147 -17.08 -5.56 -3.73
C VAL A 147 -15.62 -5.22 -3.45
N LEU A 148 -15.07 -4.19 -4.09
CA LEU A 148 -13.71 -3.72 -3.81
C LEU A 148 -13.58 -3.14 -2.39
N ALA A 149 -14.61 -2.46 -1.89
CA ALA A 149 -14.65 -1.95 -0.52
C ALA A 149 -14.62 -3.08 0.50
N LEU A 150 -15.41 -4.14 0.30
CA LEU A 150 -15.41 -5.33 1.16
C LEU A 150 -14.05 -6.03 1.14
N PHE A 151 -13.41 -6.13 -0.03
CA PHE A 151 -12.05 -6.66 -0.14
C PHE A 151 -11.06 -5.83 0.67
N SER A 152 -11.10 -4.49 0.55
CA SER A 152 -10.21 -3.57 1.29
C SER A 152 -10.43 -3.63 2.81
N ILE A 153 -11.68 -3.74 3.25
CA ILE A 153 -12.04 -3.92 4.67
C ILE A 153 -11.47 -5.24 5.18
N GLY A 154 -11.59 -6.31 4.39
CA GLY A 154 -11.03 -7.63 4.74
C GLY A 154 -9.51 -7.60 4.92
N VAL A 155 -8.79 -6.92 4.03
CA VAL A 155 -7.34 -6.72 4.14
C VAL A 155 -7.00 -5.91 5.38
N GLY A 156 -7.70 -4.79 5.63
CA GLY A 156 -7.47 -3.94 6.80
C GLY A 156 -7.73 -4.67 8.12
N ALA A 157 -8.83 -5.40 8.22
CA ALA A 157 -9.16 -6.22 9.40
C ALA A 157 -8.13 -7.33 9.62
N GLY A 158 -7.75 -8.04 8.55
CA GLY A 158 -6.73 -9.08 8.61
C GLY A 158 -5.37 -8.56 9.08
N SER A 159 -5.00 -7.35 8.66
CA SER A 159 -3.75 -6.70 9.08
C SER A 159 -3.71 -6.43 10.59
N LEU A 160 -4.83 -6.02 11.18
CA LEU A 160 -4.93 -5.81 12.64
C LEU A 160 -4.92 -7.12 13.42
N LEU A 161 -5.58 -8.16 12.89
CA LEU A 161 -5.61 -9.47 13.53
C LEU A 161 -4.26 -10.19 13.48
N CYS A 162 -3.36 -9.80 12.59
CA CYS A 162 -2.04 -10.41 12.45
C CYS A 162 -1.24 -10.37 13.75
N GLU A 163 -1.29 -9.26 14.50
CA GLU A 163 -0.61 -9.11 15.79
C GLU A 163 -1.14 -10.08 16.85
N SER A 164 -2.45 -10.37 16.84
CA SER A 164 -3.07 -11.26 17.83
C SER A 164 -2.81 -12.75 17.56
N VAL A 165 -2.32 -13.09 16.37
CA VAL A 165 -2.09 -14.49 15.93
C VAL A 165 -0.59 -14.83 15.91
N THR A 166 0.27 -13.83 16.01
CA THR A 166 1.75 -13.99 15.97
C THR A 166 2.36 -13.89 17.35
#